data_f6108957184025a0445f5f10323f734e
#
_entry.id   f6108957184025a0445f5f10323f734e
#
_cell.length_a   1.000
_cell.length_b   1.000
_cell.length_c   1.000
_cell.angle_alpha   90.00
_cell.angle_beta   90.00
_cell.angle_gamma   90.00
#
_symmetry.space_group_name_H-M   'P 1'
#
loop_
_entity.id
_entity.type
_entity.pdbx_description
1 polymer ?
#
loop_
_entity_poly.entity_id
_entity_poly.type
_entity_poly.pdbx_seq_one_letter_code
_entity_poly.pdbx_strand_id
1 'polypeptide(L)'
;MEFNNDIKFQKLLRPAALKIYSKVFPGCRVEDLRAEGGKVHILDKEFGIDSLIHLPNRQWITLQEKYRRHVALKWLDFTQEYKFIQEYKNAVGTKYESDGEWFKLGAQLYFYGWANQTETDFKKWFLMDITKYKILVEEAGGLDKIGLLQQNIKHGCASFYGINIDKLRPAFIAFVL
;
A
#
# COMPACT_ATOMS: atom_id res chain seq x y z
N MET A 1 4.87 11.51 -17.44
CA MET A 1 6.02 10.55 -17.53
C MET A 1 6.19 9.67 -16.28
N GLU A 2 5.86 10.11 -15.08
CA GLU A 2 6.06 9.35 -13.82
C GLU A 2 5.13 8.14 -13.65
N PHE A 3 3.85 8.28 -13.96
CA PHE A 3 2.87 7.19 -13.82
C PHE A 3 3.26 5.90 -14.57
N ASN A 4 3.78 6.02 -15.79
CA ASN A 4 4.24 4.87 -16.56
C ASN A 4 5.48 4.18 -15.93
N ASN A 5 6.31 4.93 -15.20
CA ASN A 5 7.47 4.38 -14.50
C ASN A 5 7.06 3.60 -13.24
N ASP A 6 5.99 4.02 -12.57
CA ASP A 6 5.49 3.32 -11.39
C ASP A 6 4.79 2.01 -11.76
N ILE A 7 4.04 1.99 -12.86
CA ILE A 7 3.45 0.73 -13.38
C ILE A 7 4.55 -0.26 -13.78
N LYS A 8 5.60 0.20 -14.47
CA LYS A 8 6.75 -0.66 -14.83
C LYS A 8 7.44 -1.22 -13.59
N PHE A 9 7.67 -0.38 -12.59
CA PHE A 9 8.28 -0.77 -11.32
C PHE A 9 7.45 -1.83 -10.59
N GLN A 10 6.13 -1.63 -10.51
CA GLN A 10 5.25 -2.63 -9.89
C GLN A 10 5.28 -3.96 -10.65
N LYS A 11 5.25 -3.93 -12.00
CA LYS A 11 5.33 -5.14 -12.83
C LYS A 11 6.65 -5.91 -12.63
N LEU A 12 7.76 -5.21 -12.45
CA LEU A 12 9.07 -5.86 -12.17
C LEU A 12 9.07 -6.61 -10.84
N LEU A 13 8.44 -6.06 -9.79
CA LEU A 13 8.41 -6.66 -8.46
C LEU A 13 7.29 -7.68 -8.26
N ARG A 14 6.29 -7.70 -9.13
CA ARG A 14 5.15 -8.63 -9.03
C ARG A 14 5.56 -10.10 -8.87
N PRO A 15 6.52 -10.66 -9.65
CA PRO A 15 6.96 -12.04 -9.47
C PRO A 15 7.52 -12.33 -8.07
N ALA A 16 8.25 -11.37 -7.48
CA ALA A 16 8.77 -11.50 -6.12
C ALA A 16 7.64 -11.50 -5.06
N ALA A 17 6.65 -10.62 -5.21
CA ALA A 17 5.46 -10.60 -4.35
C ALA A 17 4.71 -11.95 -4.41
N LEU A 18 4.48 -12.49 -5.60
CA LEU A 18 3.81 -13.78 -5.78
C LEU A 18 4.55 -14.94 -5.10
N LYS A 19 5.89 -14.94 -5.12
CA LYS A 19 6.71 -15.93 -4.39
C LYS A 19 6.49 -15.82 -2.87
N ILE A 20 6.41 -14.60 -2.35
CA ILE A 20 6.15 -14.37 -0.93
C ILE A 20 4.76 -14.89 -0.57
N TYR A 21 3.72 -14.56 -1.36
CA TYR A 21 2.36 -15.04 -1.10
C TYR A 21 2.26 -16.56 -1.13
N SER A 22 2.89 -17.21 -2.11
CA SER A 22 2.91 -18.67 -2.18
C SER A 22 3.64 -19.33 -0.99
N LYS A 23 4.61 -18.63 -0.39
CA LYS A 23 5.30 -19.10 0.82
C LYS A 23 4.44 -18.91 2.08
N VAL A 24 3.72 -17.78 2.19
CA VAL A 24 2.86 -17.49 3.36
C VAL A 24 1.55 -18.25 3.29
N PHE A 25 1.01 -18.47 2.09
CA PHE A 25 -0.25 -19.16 1.82
C PHE A 25 -0.01 -20.30 0.81
N PRO A 26 0.50 -21.45 1.24
CA PRO A 26 0.81 -22.57 0.33
C PRO A 26 -0.40 -23.00 -0.51
N GLY A 27 -0.17 -23.17 -1.81
CA GLY A 27 -1.23 -23.56 -2.76
C GLY A 27 -2.19 -22.45 -3.17
N CYS A 28 -1.96 -21.21 -2.79
CA CYS A 28 -2.80 -20.08 -3.21
C CYS A 28 -2.63 -19.75 -4.70
N ARG A 29 -3.67 -19.15 -5.28
CA ARG A 29 -3.65 -18.44 -6.57
C ARG A 29 -3.93 -16.97 -6.32
N VAL A 30 -3.21 -16.08 -6.98
CA VAL A 30 -3.40 -14.63 -6.83
C VAL A 30 -4.01 -14.07 -8.11
N GLU A 31 -5.08 -13.30 -7.95
CA GLU A 31 -5.76 -12.55 -9.00
C GLU A 31 -5.46 -11.07 -8.80
N ASP A 32 -4.91 -10.42 -9.84
CA ASP A 32 -4.60 -8.98 -9.84
C ASP A 32 -5.83 -8.21 -10.31
N LEU A 33 -6.30 -7.27 -9.50
CA LEU A 33 -7.46 -6.42 -9.80
C LEU A 33 -7.04 -5.04 -10.34
N ARG A 34 -5.73 -4.75 -10.34
CA ARG A 34 -5.23 -3.49 -10.88
C ARG A 34 -5.44 -3.43 -12.39
N ALA A 35 -5.70 -2.23 -12.88
CA ALA A 35 -6.11 -1.98 -14.24
C ALA A 35 -5.28 -2.68 -15.31
N GLU A 36 -5.90 -3.58 -16.07
CA GLU A 36 -5.48 -3.95 -17.41
C GLU A 36 -6.29 -3.14 -18.43
N GLY A 37 -5.59 -2.50 -19.38
CA GLY A 37 -6.24 -1.74 -20.46
C GLY A 37 -6.90 -0.42 -20.05
N GLY A 38 -6.49 0.19 -18.92
CA GLY A 38 -6.94 1.52 -18.51
C GLY A 38 -8.27 1.57 -17.76
N LYS A 39 -8.89 0.42 -17.44
CA LYS A 39 -10.09 0.36 -16.58
C LYS A 39 -9.67 -0.05 -15.18
N VAL A 40 -9.89 0.82 -14.20
CA VAL A 40 -9.68 0.52 -12.78
C VAL A 40 -10.83 -0.34 -12.28
N HIS A 41 -10.52 -1.47 -11.63
CA HIS A 41 -11.53 -2.31 -11.01
C HIS A 41 -12.18 -1.57 -9.83
N ILE A 42 -13.50 -1.75 -9.64
CA ILE A 42 -14.24 -1.03 -8.58
C ILE A 42 -13.69 -1.33 -7.18
N LEU A 43 -13.23 -2.55 -6.93
CA LEU A 43 -12.64 -2.95 -5.65
C LEU A 43 -11.32 -2.22 -5.36
N ASP A 44 -10.48 -1.99 -6.37
CA ASP A 44 -9.27 -1.19 -6.23
C ASP A 44 -9.62 0.29 -5.99
N LYS A 45 -10.49 0.84 -6.83
CA LYS A 45 -10.83 2.26 -6.78
C LYS A 45 -11.53 2.69 -5.48
N GLU A 46 -12.55 1.93 -5.07
CA GLU A 46 -13.45 2.33 -3.97
C GLU A 46 -13.05 1.71 -2.62
N PHE A 47 -12.37 0.56 -2.63
CA PHE A 47 -12.06 -0.21 -1.43
C PHE A 47 -10.57 -0.44 -1.20
N GLY A 48 -9.69 0.08 -2.07
CA GLY A 48 -8.25 -0.13 -1.95
C GLY A 48 -7.88 -1.62 -1.92
N ILE A 49 -8.44 -2.42 -2.82
CA ILE A 49 -8.15 -3.85 -2.95
C ILE A 49 -7.46 -4.08 -4.29
N ASP A 50 -6.15 -4.30 -4.25
CA ASP A 50 -5.33 -4.52 -5.45
C ASP A 50 -5.38 -5.95 -5.97
N SER A 51 -5.59 -6.92 -5.07
CA SER A 51 -5.49 -8.35 -5.42
C SER A 51 -6.40 -9.21 -4.55
N LEU A 52 -6.80 -10.37 -5.11
CA LEU A 52 -7.46 -11.46 -4.38
C LEU A 52 -6.50 -12.64 -4.26
N ILE A 53 -6.33 -13.17 -3.06
CA ILE A 53 -5.62 -14.42 -2.80
C ILE A 53 -6.65 -15.52 -2.61
N HIS A 54 -6.75 -16.44 -3.58
CA HIS A 54 -7.62 -17.60 -3.52
C HIS A 54 -6.89 -18.75 -2.81
N LEU A 55 -7.46 -19.21 -1.72
CA LEU A 55 -6.92 -20.33 -0.93
C LEU A 55 -7.44 -21.68 -1.46
N PRO A 56 -6.74 -22.80 -1.20
CA PRO A 56 -7.16 -24.13 -1.62
C PRO A 56 -8.54 -24.57 -1.09
N ASN A 57 -8.93 -24.05 0.09
CA ASN A 57 -10.23 -24.33 0.72
C ASN A 57 -11.39 -23.50 0.15
N ARG A 58 -11.21 -22.87 -1.01
CA ARG A 58 -12.15 -21.96 -1.68
C ARG A 58 -12.44 -20.64 -0.96
N GLN A 59 -11.75 -20.33 0.11
CA GLN A 59 -11.75 -18.99 0.71
C GLN A 59 -10.87 -18.06 -0.10
N TRP A 60 -11.11 -16.78 0.06
CA TRP A 60 -10.30 -15.72 -0.52
C TRP A 60 -9.93 -14.68 0.53
N ILE A 61 -8.81 -14.01 0.30
CA ILE A 61 -8.31 -12.93 1.12
C ILE A 61 -8.12 -11.72 0.20
N THR A 62 -8.63 -10.57 0.60
CA THR A 62 -8.43 -9.30 -0.09
C THR A 62 -7.12 -8.65 0.36
N LEU A 63 -6.36 -8.13 -0.60
CA LEU A 63 -5.01 -7.61 -0.39
C LEU A 63 -4.85 -6.22 -1.00
N GLN A 64 -4.35 -5.28 -0.19
CA GLN A 64 -3.78 -4.00 -0.60
C GLN A 64 -2.26 -4.17 -0.72
N GLU A 65 -1.64 -3.56 -1.75
CA GLU A 65 -0.21 -3.72 -2.01
C GLU A 65 0.47 -2.36 -2.20
N LYS A 66 1.59 -2.15 -1.53
CA LYS A 66 2.44 -0.97 -1.75
C LYS A 66 3.90 -1.35 -1.87
N TYR A 67 4.48 -1.07 -3.02
CA TYR A 67 5.89 -1.32 -3.29
C TYR A 67 6.66 -0.01 -3.24
N ARG A 68 7.76 -0.02 -2.49
CA ARG A 68 8.63 1.13 -2.31
C ARG A 68 9.96 0.90 -3.02
N ARG A 69 10.44 1.91 -3.71
CA ARG A 69 11.76 1.86 -4.35
C ARG A 69 12.86 1.71 -3.31
N HIS A 70 14.00 1.15 -3.72
CA HIS A 70 15.17 0.94 -2.87
C HIS A 70 15.56 2.20 -2.06
N VAL A 71 15.49 3.38 -2.66
CA VAL A 71 15.84 4.66 -2.00
C VAL A 71 14.99 4.94 -0.75
N ALA A 72 13.83 4.34 -0.61
CA ALA A 72 12.95 4.50 0.55
C ALA A 72 13.39 3.65 1.76
N LEU A 73 14.30 2.69 1.60
CA LEU A 73 14.83 1.87 2.70
C LEU A 73 15.47 2.69 3.82
N LYS A 74 16.02 3.85 3.50
CA LYS A 74 16.68 4.73 4.49
C LYS A 74 15.75 5.27 5.57
N TRP A 75 14.44 5.36 5.29
CA TRP A 75 13.44 5.83 6.27
C TRP A 75 12.82 4.68 7.06
N LEU A 76 12.70 3.51 6.44
CA LEU A 76 12.11 2.29 7.02
C LEU A 76 10.80 2.58 7.75
N ASP A 77 9.93 3.36 7.11
CA ASP A 77 8.63 3.78 7.58
C ASP A 77 7.51 3.18 6.73
N PHE A 78 6.37 2.92 7.36
CA PHE A 78 5.13 2.66 6.66
C PHE A 78 4.46 3.99 6.33
N THR A 79 4.12 4.23 5.06
CA THR A 79 3.45 5.47 4.64
C THR A 79 1.98 5.19 4.34
N GLN A 80 1.10 5.76 5.16
CA GLN A 80 -0.34 5.70 4.98
C GLN A 80 -0.83 7.00 4.33
N GLU A 81 -1.34 6.92 3.12
CA GLU A 81 -1.92 8.08 2.44
C GLU A 81 -3.20 8.51 3.14
N TYR A 82 -3.28 9.82 3.48
CA TYR A 82 -4.38 10.38 4.24
C TYR A 82 -5.29 11.23 3.37
N LYS A 83 -4.74 12.19 2.62
CA LYS A 83 -5.51 13.04 1.71
C LYS A 83 -4.72 13.36 0.46
N PHE A 84 -5.43 13.54 -0.65
CA PHE A 84 -4.89 14.14 -1.86
C PHE A 84 -5.37 15.58 -1.94
N ILE A 85 -4.44 16.51 -2.16
CA ILE A 85 -4.72 17.92 -2.37
C ILE A 85 -4.41 18.22 -3.84
N GLN A 86 -5.43 18.26 -4.69
CA GLN A 86 -5.27 18.68 -6.07
C GLN A 86 -5.51 20.19 -6.17
N GLU A 87 -4.45 20.94 -6.48
CA GLU A 87 -4.60 22.31 -6.94
C GLU A 87 -4.92 22.30 -8.43
N TYR A 88 -6.19 22.45 -8.78
CA TYR A 88 -6.53 22.79 -10.16
C TYR A 88 -6.20 24.26 -10.39
N LYS A 89 -5.24 24.53 -11.27
CA LYS A 89 -5.00 25.85 -11.85
C LYS A 89 -6.06 26.16 -12.91
N ASN A 90 -7.31 26.20 -12.51
CA ASN A 90 -8.35 26.89 -13.28
C ASN A 90 -8.45 28.32 -12.75
N ALA A 91 -9.05 29.22 -13.52
CA ALA A 91 -9.10 30.67 -13.28
C ALA A 91 -9.68 31.10 -11.90
N VAL A 92 -10.04 30.18 -11.01
CA VAL A 92 -10.69 30.41 -9.71
C VAL A 92 -9.89 29.88 -8.53
N GLY A 93 -8.76 29.15 -8.74
CA GLY A 93 -7.87 28.72 -7.65
C GLY A 93 -8.51 27.76 -6.63
N THR A 94 -9.47 26.93 -7.04
CA THR A 94 -10.14 25.97 -6.15
C THR A 94 -9.22 24.81 -5.82
N LYS A 95 -8.97 24.58 -4.51
CA LYS A 95 -8.34 23.38 -3.99
C LYS A 95 -9.40 22.30 -3.82
N TYR A 96 -9.20 21.15 -4.45
CA TYR A 96 -9.99 19.94 -4.17
C TYR A 96 -9.20 19.04 -3.24
N GLU A 97 -9.74 18.74 -2.07
CA GLU A 97 -9.26 17.67 -1.21
C GLU A 97 -10.09 16.42 -1.47
N SER A 98 -9.43 15.30 -1.66
CA SER A 98 -10.08 13.98 -1.69
C SER A 98 -9.45 13.05 -0.66
N ASP A 99 -10.24 12.10 -0.20
CA ASP A 99 -9.79 11.09 0.75
C ASP A 99 -8.68 10.23 0.16
N GLY A 100 -7.62 10.01 0.94
CA GLY A 100 -6.53 9.12 0.61
C GLY A 100 -6.88 7.66 0.91
N GLU A 101 -5.87 6.81 0.75
CA GLU A 101 -5.98 5.35 0.92
C GLU A 101 -6.57 4.93 2.29
N TRP A 102 -6.23 5.65 3.38
CA TRP A 102 -6.74 5.35 4.73
C TRP A 102 -8.26 5.20 4.79
N PHE A 103 -8.99 6.08 4.13
CA PHE A 103 -10.46 6.10 4.14
C PHE A 103 -11.08 5.01 3.26
N LYS A 104 -10.32 4.47 2.33
CA LYS A 104 -10.74 3.43 1.39
C LYS A 104 -10.23 2.03 1.77
N LEU A 105 -9.41 1.92 2.81
CA LEU A 105 -8.72 0.70 3.19
C LEU A 105 -9.68 -0.38 3.67
N GLY A 106 -10.28 -1.11 2.72
CA GLY A 106 -11.25 -2.18 2.91
C GLY A 106 -10.68 -3.58 2.73
N ALA A 107 -9.41 -3.72 2.33
CA ALA A 107 -8.74 -5.01 2.24
C ALA A 107 -8.58 -5.67 3.62
N GLN A 108 -8.44 -7.00 3.65
CA GLN A 108 -8.14 -7.74 4.87
C GLN A 108 -6.65 -7.65 5.24
N LEU A 109 -5.79 -7.71 4.24
CA LEU A 109 -4.34 -7.66 4.43
C LEU A 109 -3.70 -6.52 3.66
N TYR A 110 -2.58 -6.04 4.18
CA TYR A 110 -1.72 -5.06 3.53
C TYR A 110 -0.32 -5.64 3.34
N PHE A 111 0.12 -5.76 2.09
CA PHE A 111 1.50 -6.06 1.76
C PHE A 111 2.28 -4.76 1.53
N TYR A 112 3.37 -4.58 2.24
CA TYR A 112 4.27 -3.45 2.08
C TYR A 112 5.70 -3.93 1.92
N GLY A 113 6.36 -3.57 0.82
CA GLY A 113 7.68 -4.05 0.51
C GLY A 113 8.62 -2.97 -0.02
N TRP A 114 9.88 -3.00 0.42
CA TRP A 114 10.96 -2.17 -0.11
C TRP A 114 11.81 -3.00 -1.06
N ALA A 115 11.95 -2.52 -2.28
CA ALA A 115 12.76 -3.15 -3.30
C ALA A 115 14.24 -3.26 -2.89
N ASN A 116 14.91 -4.28 -3.40
CA ASN A 116 16.37 -4.35 -3.40
C ASN A 116 16.96 -3.29 -4.36
N GLN A 117 18.28 -3.18 -4.41
CA GLN A 117 18.97 -2.18 -5.24
C GLN A 117 18.70 -2.34 -6.74
N THR A 118 18.49 -3.56 -7.21
CA THR A 118 18.17 -3.86 -8.62
C THR A 118 16.70 -3.75 -8.96
N GLU A 119 15.85 -3.49 -7.97
CA GLU A 119 14.38 -3.41 -8.09
C GLU A 119 13.73 -4.66 -8.71
N THR A 120 14.32 -5.84 -8.46
CA THR A 120 13.84 -7.14 -8.97
C THR A 120 13.30 -8.06 -7.86
N ASP A 121 13.55 -7.71 -6.59
CA ASP A 121 13.11 -8.45 -5.41
C ASP A 121 12.92 -7.49 -4.24
N PHE A 122 12.32 -7.98 -3.14
CA PHE A 122 12.17 -7.20 -1.92
C PHE A 122 13.36 -7.44 -0.97
N LYS A 123 13.99 -6.34 -0.54
CA LYS A 123 15.03 -6.38 0.50
C LYS A 123 14.41 -6.55 1.89
N LYS A 124 13.27 -5.87 2.10
CA LYS A 124 12.47 -5.91 3.33
C LYS A 124 10.99 -5.89 2.95
N TRP A 125 10.17 -6.54 3.75
CA TRP A 125 8.73 -6.53 3.54
C TRP A 125 7.98 -6.96 4.80
N PHE A 126 6.70 -6.61 4.87
CA PHE A 126 5.78 -7.20 5.82
C PHE A 126 4.39 -7.39 5.19
N LEU A 127 3.66 -8.35 5.75
CA LEU A 127 2.25 -8.58 5.52
C LEU A 127 1.50 -8.30 6.81
N MET A 128 0.55 -7.38 6.79
CA MET A 128 -0.13 -6.85 7.96
C MET A 128 -1.64 -7.12 7.88
N ASP A 129 -2.24 -7.50 9.00
CA ASP A 129 -3.68 -7.55 9.21
C ASP A 129 -4.22 -6.13 9.36
N ILE A 130 -5.09 -5.71 8.45
CA ILE A 130 -5.63 -4.33 8.43
C ILE A 130 -6.56 -4.09 9.62
N THR A 131 -7.31 -5.08 10.07
CA THR A 131 -8.17 -4.93 11.24
C THR A 131 -7.34 -4.66 12.49
N LYS A 132 -6.27 -5.44 12.71
CA LYS A 132 -5.35 -5.20 13.83
C LYS A 132 -4.65 -3.84 13.72
N TYR A 133 -4.25 -3.43 12.51
CA TYR A 133 -3.68 -2.11 12.27
C TYR A 133 -4.65 -0.99 12.65
N LYS A 134 -5.92 -1.08 12.23
CA LYS A 134 -6.94 -0.09 12.58
C LYS A 134 -7.19 -0.03 14.09
N ILE A 135 -7.20 -1.17 14.78
CA ILE A 135 -7.30 -1.23 16.24
C ILE A 135 -6.11 -0.54 16.90
N LEU A 136 -4.87 -0.80 16.46
CA LEU A 136 -3.68 -0.11 16.99
C LEU A 136 -3.76 1.41 16.82
N VAL A 137 -4.28 1.89 15.69
CA VAL A 137 -4.48 3.33 15.45
C VAL A 137 -5.53 3.89 16.40
N GLU A 138 -6.64 3.20 16.59
CA GLU A 138 -7.73 3.61 17.49
C GLU A 138 -7.28 3.63 18.95
N GLU A 139 -6.62 2.59 19.43
CA GLU A 139 -6.06 2.49 20.79
C GLU A 139 -5.04 3.59 21.07
N ALA A 140 -4.28 4.00 20.07
CA ALA A 140 -3.34 5.12 20.18
C ALA A 140 -4.04 6.49 20.19
N GLY A 141 -5.31 6.58 19.81
CA GLY A 141 -6.08 7.83 19.72
C GLY A 141 -6.00 8.51 18.34
N GLY A 142 -5.58 7.78 17.28
CA GLY A 142 -5.57 8.26 15.90
C GLY A 142 -4.22 8.14 15.19
N LEU A 143 -4.23 8.36 13.87
CA LEU A 143 -3.01 8.31 13.03
C LEU A 143 -1.96 9.33 13.47
N ASP A 144 -2.37 10.50 13.93
CA ASP A 144 -1.49 11.58 14.41
C ASP A 144 -0.73 11.22 15.69
N LYS A 145 -1.17 10.20 16.41
CA LYS A 145 -0.51 9.70 17.63
C LYS A 145 0.55 8.63 17.33
N ILE A 146 0.38 7.88 16.25
CA ILE A 146 1.35 6.82 15.89
C ILE A 146 2.29 7.22 14.77
N GLY A 147 1.93 8.22 13.96
CA GLY A 147 2.69 8.65 12.80
C GLY A 147 2.92 10.15 12.76
N LEU A 148 3.84 10.56 11.88
CA LEU A 148 4.14 11.96 11.61
C LEU A 148 3.51 12.35 10.26
N LEU A 149 2.66 13.38 10.27
CA LEU A 149 2.05 13.90 9.04
C LEU A 149 3.12 14.56 8.17
N GLN A 150 3.17 14.16 6.92
CA GLN A 150 4.08 14.65 5.90
C GLN A 150 3.30 15.04 4.64
N GLN A 151 3.84 15.96 3.88
CA GLN A 151 3.29 16.38 2.58
C GLN A 151 4.27 16.09 1.45
N ASN A 152 3.78 15.45 0.40
CA ASN A 152 4.54 15.30 -0.84
C ASN A 152 4.18 16.44 -1.80
N ILE A 153 4.94 17.53 -1.77
CA ILE A 153 4.68 18.72 -2.59
C ILE A 153 5.10 18.50 -4.05
N LYS A 154 6.07 17.60 -4.29
CA LYS A 154 6.67 17.42 -5.63
C LYS A 154 5.95 16.40 -6.50
N HIS A 155 5.30 15.41 -5.90
CA HIS A 155 4.73 14.26 -6.60
C HIS A 155 3.31 14.02 -6.09
N GLY A 156 2.32 14.58 -6.79
CA GLY A 156 0.91 14.27 -6.61
C GLY A 156 0.20 14.90 -5.41
N CYS A 157 0.84 15.85 -4.70
CA CYS A 157 0.21 16.62 -3.60
C CYS A 157 -0.52 15.77 -2.54
N ALA A 158 -0.03 14.56 -2.26
CA ALA A 158 -0.59 13.70 -1.23
C ALA A 158 -0.04 14.05 0.15
N SER A 159 -0.90 14.16 1.15
CA SER A 159 -0.49 14.07 2.55
C SER A 159 -0.53 12.63 3.01
N PHE A 160 0.43 12.24 3.83
CA PHE A 160 0.54 10.88 4.36
C PHE A 160 1.13 10.88 5.76
N TYR A 161 0.81 9.87 6.54
CA TYR A 161 1.48 9.61 7.81
C TYR A 161 2.64 8.65 7.61
N GLY A 162 3.84 9.08 8.01
CA GLY A 162 5.01 8.21 8.15
C GLY A 162 4.97 7.56 9.53
N ILE A 163 4.83 6.24 9.59
CA ILE A 163 4.68 5.48 10.83
C ILE A 163 5.89 4.57 10.99
N ASN A 164 6.55 4.64 12.14
CA ASN A 164 7.63 3.71 12.46
C ASN A 164 7.08 2.27 12.48
N ILE A 165 7.69 1.39 11.68
CA ILE A 165 7.22 0.01 11.51
C ILE A 165 7.23 -0.82 12.79
N ASP A 166 8.08 -0.47 13.77
CA ASP A 166 8.09 -1.17 15.05
C ASP A 166 6.79 -1.00 15.86
N LYS A 167 6.09 0.13 15.68
CA LYS A 167 4.77 0.35 16.26
C LYS A 167 3.69 -0.54 15.66
N LEU A 168 3.91 -1.05 14.45
CA LEU A 168 2.96 -1.88 13.69
C LEU A 168 3.17 -3.38 13.87
N ARG A 169 4.27 -3.80 14.51
CA ARG A 169 4.63 -5.23 14.68
C ARG A 169 3.50 -6.11 15.23
N PRO A 170 2.65 -5.65 16.19
CA PRO A 170 1.52 -6.47 16.66
C PRO A 170 0.50 -6.83 15.58
N ALA A 171 0.44 -6.07 14.49
CA ALA A 171 -0.45 -6.35 13.37
C ALA A 171 0.21 -7.21 12.28
N PHE A 172 1.52 -7.52 12.35
CA PHE A 172 2.19 -8.31 11.33
C PHE A 172 1.80 -9.79 11.40
N ILE A 173 1.56 -10.37 10.23
CA ILE A 173 1.33 -11.80 10.03
C ILE A 173 2.63 -12.48 9.63
N ALA A 174 3.40 -11.87 8.73
CA ALA A 174 4.68 -12.34 8.24
C ALA A 174 5.56 -11.15 7.85
N PHE A 175 6.88 -11.27 8.01
CA PHE A 175 7.80 -10.19 7.69
C PHE A 175 9.26 -10.65 7.51
N VAL A 176 10.02 -9.83 6.79
CA VAL A 176 11.49 -9.80 6.73
C VAL A 176 11.92 -8.34 6.85
N LEU A 177 12.51 -7.97 8.00
CA LEU A 177 12.90 -6.58 8.31
C LEU A 177 14.39 -6.44 8.61
#